data_f4721f4c375e3fe688137fb26ff65148
#
_entry.id   f4721f4c375e3fe688137fb26ff65148
#
_cell.length_a   1.000
_cell.length_b   1.000
_cell.length_c   1.000
_cell.angle_alpha   90.00
_cell.angle_beta   90.00
_cell.angle_gamma   90.00
#
_symmetry.space_group_name_H-M   'P 1'
#
loop_
_entity.id
_entity.type
_entity.pdbx_description
1 polymer ?
#
loop_
_entity_poly.entity_id
_entity_poly.type
_entity_poly.pdbx_seq_one_letter_code
_entity_poly.pdbx_strand_id
1 'polypeptide(L)'
;SPKCADTQGLIPPEPIEINIKNKNQVGSDRIANAVGVYKKYKTNCIVLDFGTATTFDVVTKNGIYNGGIIAPGINLSMKSLASSADQIPIFSVKKQKKVIGKNTFEALYSGFYWGYSGLINNIILKIEKETKKKYKIIFTGGYADLFKTSIIRSFTIDKNITIKGIIEIFKENKKYLTRWKRKN
;
A
#
# COMPACT_ATOMS: atom_id res chain seq x y z
N SER A 1 34.71 21.90 -5.95
CA SER A 1 33.36 21.55 -5.49
C SER A 1 33.27 21.79 -3.98
N PRO A 2 32.30 22.56 -3.49
CA PRO A 2 32.13 22.75 -2.05
C PRO A 2 31.76 21.40 -1.45
N LYS A 3 32.55 20.96 -0.48
CA LYS A 3 32.19 19.81 0.37
C LYS A 3 30.83 20.13 0.99
N CYS A 4 29.81 19.27 0.75
CA CYS A 4 28.56 19.31 1.49
C CYS A 4 28.92 19.35 2.98
N ALA A 5 28.55 20.42 3.64
CA ALA A 5 28.71 20.55 5.07
C ALA A 5 28.04 19.35 5.74
N ASP A 6 28.71 18.81 6.74
CA ASP A 6 28.29 17.69 7.55
C ASP A 6 26.85 17.91 8.07
N THR A 7 25.88 17.29 7.42
CA THR A 7 24.46 17.35 7.79
C THR A 7 24.12 16.35 8.90
N GLN A 8 25.14 15.76 9.54
CA GLN A 8 24.95 14.86 10.67
C GLN A 8 24.29 15.63 11.81
N GLY A 9 23.01 15.48 11.97
CA GLY A 9 22.21 16.17 12.96
C GLY A 9 21.06 17.01 12.39
N LEU A 10 21.03 17.26 11.08
CA LEU A 10 19.93 17.99 10.43
C LEU A 10 18.83 17.08 9.84
N ILE A 11 19.13 15.78 9.69
CA ILE A 11 18.15 14.82 9.21
C ILE A 11 17.36 14.28 10.42
N PRO A 12 16.05 14.54 10.50
CA PRO A 12 15.25 14.00 11.57
C PRO A 12 15.24 12.46 11.51
N PRO A 13 15.22 11.77 12.67
CA PRO A 13 15.12 10.33 12.68
C PRO A 13 13.85 9.88 11.97
N GLU A 14 13.97 8.88 11.11
CA GLU A 14 12.81 8.27 10.45
C GLU A 14 11.82 7.75 11.50
N PRO A 15 10.52 8.03 11.38
CA PRO A 15 9.51 7.58 12.35
C PRO A 15 9.29 6.07 12.38
N ILE A 16 9.89 5.36 11.42
CA ILE A 16 9.95 3.89 11.31
C ILE A 16 11.32 3.49 10.75
N GLU A 17 11.77 2.29 11.08
CA GLU A 17 12.95 1.69 10.47
C GLU A 17 12.62 1.15 9.08
N ILE A 18 13.44 1.47 8.07
CA ILE A 18 13.28 0.97 6.70
C ILE A 18 14.29 -0.15 6.46
N ASN A 19 13.81 -1.39 6.43
CA ASN A 19 14.62 -2.61 6.24
C ASN A 19 14.52 -3.13 4.79
N ILE A 20 15.14 -2.40 3.86
CA ILE A 20 15.30 -2.81 2.46
C ILE A 20 16.68 -2.44 1.95
N LYS A 21 17.11 -3.07 0.84
CA LYS A 21 18.45 -2.87 0.27
C LYS A 21 18.76 -1.42 -0.12
N ASN A 22 17.81 -0.73 -0.72
CA ASN A 22 17.96 0.67 -1.12
C ASN A 22 16.76 1.50 -0.64
N LYS A 23 16.94 2.21 0.46
CA LYS A 23 15.89 3.00 1.12
C LYS A 23 15.30 4.10 0.23
N ASN A 24 16.11 4.67 -0.67
CA ASN A 24 15.70 5.75 -1.57
C ASN A 24 14.71 5.30 -2.66
N GLN A 25 14.51 4.00 -2.83
CA GLN A 25 13.57 3.45 -3.81
C GLN A 25 12.14 3.27 -3.27
N VAL A 26 11.91 3.54 -1.98
CA VAL A 26 10.55 3.48 -1.42
C VAL A 26 9.82 4.77 -1.73
N GLY A 27 8.67 4.66 -2.38
CA GLY A 27 7.79 5.81 -2.60
C GLY A 27 7.33 6.44 -1.28
N SER A 28 7.23 7.76 -1.25
CA SER A 28 6.84 8.52 -0.06
C SER A 28 5.43 8.16 0.46
N ASP A 29 4.52 7.80 -0.43
CA ASP A 29 3.18 7.31 -0.13
C ASP A 29 3.22 6.00 0.67
N ARG A 30 4.10 5.07 0.29
CA ARG A 30 4.31 3.80 0.98
C ARG A 30 4.90 3.99 2.38
N ILE A 31 5.84 4.91 2.53
CA ILE A 31 6.39 5.30 3.84
C ILE A 31 5.29 5.92 4.71
N ALA A 32 4.49 6.83 4.15
CA ALA A 32 3.38 7.44 4.87
C ALA A 32 2.36 6.39 5.34
N ASN A 33 1.98 5.45 4.46
CA ASN A 33 1.11 4.32 4.81
C ASN A 33 1.69 3.51 5.97
N ALA A 34 2.98 3.17 5.90
CA ALA A 34 3.68 2.39 6.92
C ALA A 34 3.72 3.10 8.28
N VAL A 35 4.04 4.40 8.29
CA VAL A 35 4.01 5.23 9.50
C VAL A 35 2.59 5.30 10.07
N GLY A 36 1.60 5.52 9.21
CA GLY A 36 0.20 5.62 9.62
C GLY A 36 -0.29 4.36 10.33
N VAL A 37 -0.04 3.16 9.76
CA VAL A 37 -0.47 1.91 10.39
C VAL A 37 0.31 1.60 11.65
N TYR A 38 1.61 1.85 11.68
CA TYR A 38 2.43 1.65 12.87
C TYR A 38 1.95 2.49 14.05
N LYS A 39 1.76 3.79 13.84
CA LYS A 39 1.30 4.71 14.90
C LYS A 39 -0.11 4.38 15.39
N LYS A 40 -1.00 3.96 14.47
CA LYS A 40 -2.41 3.70 14.80
C LYS A 40 -2.66 2.33 15.41
N TYR A 41 -2.09 1.27 14.83
CA TYR A 41 -2.47 -0.10 15.19
C TYR A 41 -1.46 -0.81 16.09
N LYS A 42 -0.19 -0.42 16.09
CA LYS A 42 0.91 -0.97 16.94
C LYS A 42 0.98 -2.50 16.89
N THR A 43 0.70 -3.09 15.75
CA THR A 43 0.75 -4.52 15.49
C THR A 43 1.35 -4.79 14.11
N ASN A 44 1.62 -6.06 13.79
CA ASN A 44 2.03 -6.39 12.42
C ASN A 44 0.90 -6.05 11.45
N CYS A 45 1.20 -5.28 10.41
CA CYS A 45 0.22 -4.86 9.40
C CYS A 45 0.69 -5.18 7.98
N ILE A 46 -0.25 -5.54 7.11
CA ILE A 46 -0.10 -5.44 5.67
C ILE A 46 -1.04 -4.33 5.21
N VAL A 47 -0.48 -3.29 4.57
CA VAL A 47 -1.28 -2.22 3.97
C VAL A 47 -1.43 -2.51 2.48
N LEU A 48 -2.68 -2.66 2.03
CA LEU A 48 -3.00 -2.68 0.61
C LEU A 48 -3.49 -1.30 0.20
N ASP A 49 -2.78 -0.70 -0.76
CA ASP A 49 -3.19 0.56 -1.36
C ASP A 49 -3.61 0.34 -2.82
N PHE A 50 -4.86 0.68 -3.12
CA PHE A 50 -5.45 0.59 -4.45
C PHE A 50 -5.32 1.92 -5.19
N GLY A 51 -4.09 2.30 -5.52
CA GLY A 51 -3.73 3.51 -6.26
C GLY A 51 -3.45 3.27 -7.76
N THR A 52 -2.51 4.02 -8.31
CA THR A 52 -1.97 3.83 -9.67
C THR A 52 -1.34 2.44 -9.83
N ALA A 53 -0.65 1.99 -8.81
CA ALA A 53 -0.29 0.59 -8.59
C ALA A 53 -1.13 0.02 -7.45
N THR A 54 -1.23 -1.31 -7.36
CA THR A 54 -1.73 -1.99 -6.17
C THR A 54 -0.53 -2.42 -5.34
N THR A 55 -0.32 -1.79 -4.19
CA THR A 55 0.84 -2.10 -3.34
C THR A 55 0.45 -2.87 -2.09
N PHE A 56 1.39 -3.67 -1.59
CA PHE A 56 1.27 -4.40 -0.32
C PHE A 56 2.49 -4.05 0.51
N ASP A 57 2.32 -3.28 1.57
CA ASP A 57 3.40 -2.81 2.43
C ASP A 57 3.40 -3.58 3.75
N VAL A 58 4.53 -4.20 4.08
CA VAL A 58 4.67 -5.06 5.25
C VAL A 58 5.34 -4.30 6.38
N VAL A 59 4.61 -4.10 7.47
CA VAL A 59 5.06 -3.32 8.63
C VAL A 59 4.96 -4.17 9.90
N THR A 60 6.03 -4.23 10.69
CA THR A 60 6.04 -4.97 11.94
C THR A 60 5.50 -4.13 13.11
N LYS A 61 5.09 -4.81 14.17
CA LYS A 61 4.69 -4.18 15.44
C LYS A 61 5.78 -3.30 16.08
N ASN A 62 7.04 -3.53 15.72
CA ASN A 62 8.19 -2.76 16.23
C ASN A 62 8.51 -1.54 15.35
N GLY A 63 7.69 -1.20 14.36
CA GLY A 63 7.93 -0.05 13.49
C GLY A 63 8.98 -0.29 12.41
N ILE A 64 9.13 -1.53 11.95
CA ILE A 64 10.03 -1.86 10.84
C ILE A 64 9.20 -2.05 9.57
N TYR A 65 9.52 -1.26 8.53
CA TYR A 65 9.04 -1.48 7.17
C TYR A 65 9.89 -2.57 6.50
N ASN A 66 9.33 -3.75 6.31
CA ASN A 66 10.02 -4.91 5.74
C ASN A 66 9.89 -5.04 4.22
N GLY A 67 9.65 -3.93 3.53
CA GLY A 67 9.41 -3.97 2.10
C GLY A 67 7.96 -4.31 1.75
N GLY A 68 7.74 -4.77 0.53
CA GLY A 68 6.40 -5.09 0.05
C GLY A 68 6.36 -5.52 -1.40
N ILE A 69 5.15 -5.57 -1.96
CA ILE A 69 4.89 -6.00 -3.32
C ILE A 69 4.25 -4.84 -4.09
N ILE A 70 4.58 -4.72 -5.37
CA ILE A 70 3.94 -3.79 -6.30
C ILE A 70 3.34 -4.62 -7.43
N ALA A 71 2.04 -4.52 -7.60
CA ALA A 71 1.30 -5.10 -8.70
C ALA A 71 0.68 -3.99 -9.56
N PRO A 72 0.31 -4.25 -10.81
CA PRO A 72 -0.39 -3.27 -11.62
C PRO A 72 -1.66 -2.76 -10.90
N GLY A 73 -1.95 -1.48 -11.01
CA GLY A 73 -3.19 -0.92 -10.50
C GLY A 73 -4.38 -1.30 -11.38
N ILE A 74 -5.56 -1.40 -10.80
CA ILE A 74 -6.79 -1.82 -11.48
C ILE A 74 -7.10 -0.91 -12.67
N ASN A 75 -7.09 0.41 -12.45
CA ASN A 75 -7.34 1.38 -13.52
C ASN A 75 -6.29 1.32 -14.63
N LEU A 76 -5.01 1.15 -14.27
CA LEU A 76 -3.93 1.01 -15.24
C LEU A 76 -4.14 -0.23 -16.10
N SER A 77 -4.42 -1.37 -15.48
CA SER A 77 -4.66 -2.63 -16.18
C SER A 77 -5.88 -2.57 -17.09
N MET A 78 -6.99 -1.95 -16.66
CA MET A 78 -8.17 -1.75 -17.49
C MET A 78 -7.87 -0.90 -18.73
N LYS A 79 -7.21 0.24 -18.52
CA LYS A 79 -6.84 1.16 -19.61
C LYS A 79 -5.88 0.49 -20.59
N SER A 80 -4.87 -0.21 -20.08
CA SER A 80 -3.91 -0.93 -20.93
C SER A 80 -4.58 -2.01 -21.76
N LEU A 81 -5.50 -2.78 -21.17
CA LEU A 81 -6.24 -3.80 -21.91
C LEU A 81 -7.14 -3.20 -22.99
N ALA A 82 -7.89 -2.14 -22.67
CA ALA A 82 -8.76 -1.46 -23.63
C ALA A 82 -7.97 -0.76 -24.75
N SER A 83 -6.77 -0.26 -24.49
CA SER A 83 -5.93 0.38 -25.52
C SER A 83 -5.17 -0.60 -26.40
N SER A 84 -5.02 -1.86 -25.96
CA SER A 84 -4.23 -2.88 -26.67
C SER A 84 -5.08 -3.88 -27.47
N ALA A 85 -6.39 -3.78 -27.39
CA ALA A 85 -7.31 -4.71 -28.06
C ALA A 85 -8.52 -3.96 -28.64
N ASP A 86 -8.57 -3.87 -29.96
CA ASP A 86 -9.58 -3.08 -30.73
C ASP A 86 -11.04 -3.41 -30.37
N GLN A 87 -11.30 -4.64 -29.93
CA GLN A 87 -12.66 -5.09 -29.60
C GLN A 87 -13.01 -4.95 -28.12
N ILE A 88 -12.10 -4.47 -27.28
CA ILE A 88 -12.35 -4.31 -25.84
C ILE A 88 -12.81 -2.88 -25.57
N PRO A 89 -14.07 -2.70 -25.15
CA PRO A 89 -14.58 -1.38 -24.84
C PRO A 89 -13.98 -0.86 -23.53
N ILE A 90 -14.03 0.46 -23.33
CA ILE A 90 -13.75 1.08 -22.04
C ILE A 90 -14.79 0.58 -21.03
N PHE A 91 -14.32 0.07 -19.89
CA PHE A 91 -15.17 -0.49 -18.84
C PHE A 91 -14.70 -0.09 -17.45
N SER A 92 -15.53 -0.33 -16.45
CA SER A 92 -15.17 -0.18 -15.03
C SER A 92 -15.43 -1.48 -14.29
N VAL A 93 -14.53 -1.84 -13.37
CA VAL A 93 -14.68 -3.08 -12.58
C VAL A 93 -15.90 -2.99 -11.68
N LYS A 94 -16.70 -4.04 -11.68
CA LYS A 94 -17.90 -4.19 -10.85
C LYS A 94 -17.83 -5.51 -10.09
N LYS A 95 -18.42 -5.53 -8.89
CA LYS A 95 -18.58 -6.76 -8.12
C LYS A 95 -19.34 -7.82 -8.92
N GLN A 96 -18.85 -9.04 -8.91
CA GLN A 96 -19.44 -10.18 -9.62
C GLN A 96 -19.90 -11.27 -8.66
N LYS A 97 -21.07 -11.86 -8.98
CA LYS A 97 -21.58 -13.05 -8.27
C LYS A 97 -21.17 -14.34 -9.00
N LYS A 98 -21.14 -14.30 -10.34
CA LYS A 98 -20.78 -15.45 -11.18
C LYS A 98 -19.36 -15.28 -11.70
N VAL A 99 -18.68 -16.41 -11.91
CA VAL A 99 -17.30 -16.41 -12.46
C VAL A 99 -17.34 -16.41 -13.98
N ILE A 100 -18.25 -17.18 -14.61
CA ILE A 100 -18.33 -17.29 -16.06
C ILE A 100 -19.25 -16.20 -16.60
N GLY A 101 -18.69 -15.23 -17.34
CA GLY A 101 -19.44 -14.24 -18.11
C GLY A 101 -20.02 -14.84 -19.40
N LYS A 102 -21.17 -14.35 -19.83
CA LYS A 102 -21.86 -14.78 -21.05
C LYS A 102 -21.77 -13.78 -22.21
N ASN A 103 -21.12 -12.67 -21.97
CA ASN A 103 -20.77 -11.64 -22.96
C ASN A 103 -19.44 -10.99 -22.57
N THR A 104 -18.87 -10.16 -23.47
CA THR A 104 -17.56 -9.51 -23.28
C THR A 104 -17.49 -8.70 -21.98
N PHE A 105 -18.50 -7.90 -21.66
CA PHE A 105 -18.50 -7.09 -20.45
C PHE A 105 -18.53 -7.95 -19.17
N GLU A 106 -19.37 -8.97 -19.13
CA GLU A 106 -19.42 -9.87 -17.98
C GLU A 106 -18.10 -10.63 -17.80
N ALA A 107 -17.48 -11.05 -18.91
CA ALA A 107 -16.18 -11.72 -18.89
C ALA A 107 -15.08 -10.77 -18.36
N LEU A 108 -15.06 -9.50 -18.83
CA LEU A 108 -14.13 -8.48 -18.35
C LEU A 108 -14.33 -8.18 -16.85
N TYR A 109 -15.56 -7.93 -16.43
CA TYR A 109 -15.86 -7.68 -15.01
C TYR A 109 -15.46 -8.86 -14.13
N SER A 110 -15.73 -10.08 -14.57
CA SER A 110 -15.37 -11.30 -13.87
C SER A 110 -13.87 -11.47 -13.77
N GLY A 111 -13.15 -11.33 -14.87
CA GLY A 111 -11.69 -11.44 -14.89
C GLY A 111 -11.01 -10.46 -13.93
N PHE A 112 -11.41 -9.20 -13.98
CA PHE A 112 -10.86 -8.19 -13.06
C PHE A 112 -11.26 -8.42 -11.61
N TYR A 113 -12.53 -8.67 -11.33
CA TYR A 113 -13.01 -8.84 -9.96
C TYR A 113 -12.40 -10.09 -9.28
N TRP A 114 -12.54 -11.26 -9.90
CA TRP A 114 -12.03 -12.51 -9.35
C TRP A 114 -10.51 -12.64 -9.47
N GLY A 115 -9.93 -12.10 -10.56
CA GLY A 115 -8.49 -12.06 -10.75
C GLY A 115 -7.79 -11.25 -9.66
N TYR A 116 -8.25 -10.02 -9.40
CA TYR A 116 -7.68 -9.20 -8.30
C TYR A 116 -8.02 -9.78 -6.92
N SER A 117 -9.20 -10.38 -6.73
CA SER A 117 -9.52 -11.07 -5.48
C SER A 117 -8.54 -12.22 -5.21
N GLY A 118 -8.24 -13.02 -6.23
CA GLY A 118 -7.27 -14.10 -6.15
C GLY A 118 -5.85 -13.59 -5.89
N LEU A 119 -5.42 -12.55 -6.60
CA LEU A 119 -4.13 -11.89 -6.41
C LEU A 119 -3.98 -11.41 -4.95
N ILE A 120 -4.96 -10.70 -4.42
CA ILE A 120 -4.93 -10.16 -3.05
C ILE A 120 -4.85 -11.29 -2.03
N ASN A 121 -5.76 -12.27 -2.10
CA ASN A 121 -5.79 -13.39 -1.16
C ASN A 121 -4.50 -14.20 -1.19
N ASN A 122 -3.96 -14.49 -2.39
CA ASN A 122 -2.74 -15.28 -2.53
C ASN A 122 -1.50 -14.52 -2.03
N ILE A 123 -1.37 -13.23 -2.33
CA ILE A 123 -0.23 -12.42 -1.85
C ILE A 123 -0.23 -12.34 -0.33
N ILE A 124 -1.37 -12.05 0.30
CA ILE A 124 -1.49 -12.05 1.77
C ILE A 124 -1.05 -13.39 2.35
N LEU A 125 -1.55 -14.50 1.79
CA LEU A 125 -1.18 -15.84 2.22
C LEU A 125 0.32 -16.12 2.09
N LYS A 126 0.94 -15.69 0.98
CA LYS A 126 2.38 -15.86 0.73
C LYS A 126 3.23 -15.05 1.71
N ILE A 127 2.85 -13.80 2.00
CA ILE A 127 3.53 -12.98 3.02
C ILE A 127 3.46 -13.65 4.39
N GLU A 128 2.28 -14.11 4.81
CA GLU A 128 2.10 -14.80 6.10
C GLU A 128 2.94 -16.09 6.17
N LYS A 129 3.00 -16.86 5.08
CA LYS A 129 3.79 -18.10 4.98
C LYS A 129 5.30 -17.81 5.07
N GLU A 130 5.78 -16.83 4.32
CA GLU A 130 7.21 -16.44 4.27
C GLU A 130 7.68 -15.93 5.63
N THR A 131 6.93 -15.02 6.22
CA THR A 131 7.32 -14.37 7.48
C THR A 131 6.99 -15.19 8.72
N LYS A 132 6.16 -16.23 8.59
CA LYS A 132 5.59 -17.04 9.69
C LYS A 132 4.86 -16.19 10.74
N LYS A 133 4.25 -15.09 10.31
CA LYS A 133 3.55 -14.12 11.17
C LYS A 133 2.11 -13.92 10.68
N LYS A 134 1.26 -13.48 11.62
CA LYS A 134 -0.10 -12.99 11.32
C LYS A 134 -0.09 -11.49 11.25
N TYR A 135 -0.95 -10.96 10.38
CA TYR A 135 -1.02 -9.54 10.09
C TYR A 135 -2.46 -9.02 10.19
N LYS A 136 -2.59 -7.80 10.69
CA LYS A 136 -3.79 -7.00 10.50
C LYS A 136 -3.75 -6.43 9.07
N ILE A 137 -4.81 -6.70 8.30
CA ILE A 137 -4.89 -6.26 6.91
C ILE A 137 -5.61 -4.92 6.87
N ILE A 138 -4.99 -3.92 6.26
CA ILE A 138 -5.53 -2.57 6.12
C ILE A 138 -5.66 -2.25 4.64
N PHE A 139 -6.87 -1.89 4.20
CA PHE A 139 -7.15 -1.47 2.84
C PHE A 139 -7.28 0.05 2.79
N THR A 140 -6.64 0.66 1.79
CA THR A 140 -6.78 2.07 1.44
C THR A 140 -6.87 2.25 -0.08
N GLY A 141 -7.05 3.47 -0.56
CA GLY A 141 -7.18 3.76 -1.98
C GLY A 141 -8.60 3.57 -2.53
N GLY A 142 -8.75 3.84 -3.83
CA GLY A 142 -10.06 4.00 -4.47
C GLY A 142 -10.91 2.74 -4.59
N TYR A 143 -10.28 1.56 -4.69
CA TYR A 143 -10.97 0.28 -4.86
C TYR A 143 -11.10 -0.55 -3.58
N ALA A 144 -10.75 0.01 -2.41
CA ALA A 144 -10.82 -0.70 -1.14
C ALA A 144 -12.20 -1.30 -0.84
N ASP A 145 -13.28 -0.62 -1.22
CA ASP A 145 -14.65 -1.07 -0.97
C ASP A 145 -15.11 -2.19 -1.92
N LEU A 146 -14.53 -2.28 -3.12
CA LEU A 146 -14.96 -3.23 -4.15
C LEU A 146 -14.79 -4.68 -3.71
N PHE A 147 -13.71 -4.99 -3.01
CA PHE A 147 -13.31 -6.35 -2.66
C PHE A 147 -13.81 -6.85 -1.30
N LYS A 148 -14.68 -6.08 -0.62
CA LYS A 148 -15.17 -6.42 0.73
C LYS A 148 -15.68 -7.84 0.90
N THR A 149 -16.25 -8.43 -0.13
CA THR A 149 -16.93 -9.72 -0.05
C THR A 149 -16.15 -10.89 -0.66
N SER A 150 -14.99 -10.62 -1.26
CA SER A 150 -14.17 -11.64 -1.93
C SER A 150 -12.84 -11.91 -1.21
N ILE A 151 -12.55 -11.16 -0.15
CA ILE A 151 -11.34 -11.36 0.65
C ILE A 151 -11.63 -12.29 1.81
N ILE A 152 -10.81 -13.33 1.92
CA ILE A 152 -10.98 -14.41 2.91
C ILE A 152 -10.55 -13.96 4.31
N ARG A 153 -9.50 -13.13 4.41
CA ARG A 153 -9.00 -12.60 5.68
C ARG A 153 -9.84 -11.43 6.15
N SER A 154 -10.01 -11.30 7.45
CA SER A 154 -10.58 -10.07 8.03
C SER A 154 -9.65 -8.88 7.77
N PHE A 155 -10.22 -7.76 7.39
CA PHE A 155 -9.49 -6.54 7.09
C PHE A 155 -10.24 -5.31 7.61
N THR A 156 -9.54 -4.19 7.64
CA THR A 156 -10.07 -2.89 8.00
C THR A 156 -9.87 -1.93 6.83
N ILE A 157 -10.87 -1.16 6.44
CA ILE A 157 -10.72 -0.07 5.48
C ILE A 157 -10.38 1.20 6.24
N ASP A 158 -9.26 1.82 5.89
CA ASP A 158 -8.85 3.13 6.39
C ASP A 158 -8.38 4.01 5.23
N LYS A 159 -9.31 4.72 4.60
CA LYS A 159 -9.05 5.59 3.44
C LYS A 159 -8.13 6.76 3.74
N ASN A 160 -7.95 7.09 5.02
CA ASN A 160 -7.16 8.23 5.47
C ASN A 160 -5.80 7.83 6.03
N ILE A 161 -5.37 6.56 5.87
CA ILE A 161 -4.15 6.08 6.52
C ILE A 161 -2.91 6.82 6.03
N THR A 162 -2.83 7.13 4.74
CA THR A 162 -1.74 7.89 4.11
C THR A 162 -1.63 9.29 4.71
N ILE A 163 -2.74 10.02 4.77
CA ILE A 163 -2.82 11.36 5.37
C ILE A 163 -2.44 11.33 6.86
N LYS A 164 -2.90 10.33 7.60
CA LYS A 164 -2.52 10.14 9.01
C LYS A 164 -1.02 9.92 9.15
N GLY A 165 -0.42 9.12 8.27
CA GLY A 165 1.02 8.91 8.23
C GLY A 165 1.79 10.19 7.95
N ILE A 166 1.38 10.98 6.97
CA ILE A 166 1.99 12.28 6.65
C ILE A 166 1.95 13.21 7.87
N ILE A 167 0.80 13.28 8.55
CA ILE A 167 0.64 14.11 9.76
C ILE A 167 1.61 13.66 10.87
N GLU A 168 1.76 12.35 11.09
CA GLU A 168 2.69 11.83 12.10
C GLU A 168 4.16 12.11 11.74
N ILE A 169 4.56 11.96 10.47
CA ILE A 169 5.89 12.33 9.97
C ILE A 169 6.14 13.84 10.24
N PHE A 170 5.18 14.68 9.91
CA PHE A 170 5.29 16.12 10.14
C PHE A 170 5.46 16.47 11.63
N LYS A 171 4.67 15.84 12.51
CA LYS A 171 4.77 16.05 13.96
C LYS A 171 6.14 15.66 14.52
N GLU A 172 6.70 14.52 14.10
CA GLU A 172 8.03 14.08 14.55
C GLU A 172 9.12 15.04 14.06
N ASN A 173 9.05 15.48 12.80
CA ASN A 173 9.99 16.46 12.23
C ASN A 173 9.92 17.80 12.99
N LYS A 174 8.74 18.29 13.30
CA LYS A 174 8.56 19.52 14.08
C LYS A 174 9.17 19.42 15.47
N LYS A 175 8.96 18.30 16.17
CA LYS A 175 9.58 18.05 17.51
C LYS A 175 11.11 18.04 17.40
N TYR A 176 11.65 17.38 16.38
CA TYR A 176 13.09 17.31 16.14
C TYR A 176 13.68 18.71 15.94
N LEU A 177 13.13 19.52 15.03
CA LEU A 177 13.58 20.88 14.76
C LEU A 177 13.50 21.80 16.00
N THR A 178 12.46 21.64 16.82
CA THR A 178 12.32 22.40 18.07
C THR A 178 13.38 22.02 19.10
N ARG A 179 13.71 20.73 19.23
CA ARG A 179 14.77 20.25 20.13
C ARG A 179 16.16 20.71 19.64
N TRP A 180 16.39 20.66 18.33
CA TRP A 180 17.65 21.12 17.73
C TRP A 180 17.90 22.61 17.98
N LYS A 181 16.88 23.49 17.75
CA LYS A 181 16.96 24.94 18.02
C LYS A 181 17.21 25.27 19.50
N ARG A 182 16.87 24.41 20.43
CA ARG A 182 17.14 24.63 21.88
C ARG A 182 18.55 24.21 22.31
N LYS A 183 19.23 23.41 21.50
CA LYS A 183 20.58 22.91 21.79
C LYS A 183 21.70 23.71 21.11
N ASN A 184 21.34 24.46 20.08
CA ASN A 184 22.21 25.36 19.33
C ASN A 184 21.69 26.80 19.38
#